data_8904484c34196d4c6498b810587af310
#
_entry.id   8904484c34196d4c6498b810587af310
#
_cell.length_a   1.000
_cell.length_b   1.000
_cell.length_c   1.000
_cell.angle_alpha   90.00
_cell.angle_beta   90.00
_cell.angle_gamma   90.00
#
_symmetry.space_group_name_H-M   'P 1'
#
loop_
_entity.id
_entity.type
_entity.pdbx_description
1 polymer ?
#
loop_
_entity_poly.entity_id
_entity_poly.type
_entity_poly.pdbx_seq_one_letter_code
_entity_poly.pdbx_strand_id
1 'polypeptide(L)'
;RRQRQMCIRDRLVGDEVLRRERIDRGLPSNPVKVTLTASCRLSPEANFFTRGDQEKIVFTTCPDPGPLRQVATVIPAAEITAALIVTELEKRGLRSLLVEGGAATLRMFFAENLVDTFRLAVNPAVKVGDPRAPRLEIGSGYLQTPHSTESLGGMRVTTYAIKPDRTAEDRRYLQMAIDESRKCTPSTSSYCVGAVIVTTDQKIFTGYTHETSPTHHAEQEAILKALAAGVELRGATIYSSMEPCSERKSEPESCSELIIRHEFRRVVFALYEPDCFVCCQGALNLRRHRIEVSVDDTLSDQVRAINAHIGH
;
A
#
# COMPACT_ATOMS: atom_id res chain seq x y z
N ARG A 1 13.66 33.21 7.72
CA ARG A 1 13.29 32.04 6.91
C ARG A 1 12.46 31.14 7.79
N ARG A 2 11.14 31.32 7.82
CA ARG A 2 10.22 30.41 8.52
C ARG A 2 10.10 29.14 7.70
N GLN A 3 10.81 28.11 8.11
CA GLN A 3 10.56 26.74 7.66
C GLN A 3 9.15 26.40 8.14
N ARG A 4 8.22 26.24 7.20
CA ARG A 4 6.81 25.98 7.52
C ARG A 4 6.70 24.62 8.15
N GLN A 5 6.48 24.57 9.45
CA GLN A 5 6.08 23.40 10.22
C GLN A 5 4.64 22.99 9.83
N MET A 6 4.41 22.59 8.58
CA MET A 6 3.04 22.34 8.10
C MET A 6 2.50 20.95 8.40
N CYS A 7 3.31 20.03 8.93
CA CYS A 7 2.89 18.66 9.24
C CYS A 7 2.79 18.35 10.75
N ILE A 8 2.99 19.33 11.63
CA ILE A 8 3.01 19.11 13.09
C ILE A 8 1.76 19.70 13.73
N ARG A 9 0.60 19.53 13.11
CA ARG A 9 -0.66 19.83 13.78
C ARG A 9 -1.12 18.61 14.56
N ASP A 10 -1.64 18.90 15.75
CA ASP A 10 -2.32 17.89 16.55
C ASP A 10 -3.55 17.37 15.80
N ARG A 11 -3.54 16.10 15.45
CA ARG A 11 -4.59 15.42 14.68
C ARG A 11 -5.27 14.39 15.54
N LEU A 12 -5.94 14.87 16.57
CA LEU A 12 -6.85 14.06 17.39
C LEU A 12 -8.26 14.14 16.82
N VAL A 13 -9.01 13.07 16.97
CA VAL A 13 -10.45 13.09 16.71
C VAL A 13 -11.10 13.91 17.83
N GLY A 14 -11.49 15.15 17.51
CA GLY A 14 -12.08 16.08 18.48
C GLY A 14 -13.55 15.79 18.82
N ASP A 15 -14.23 15.04 17.95
CA ASP A 15 -15.63 14.67 18.10
C ASP A 15 -15.75 13.36 18.89
N GLU A 16 -16.48 13.40 20.01
CA GLU A 16 -16.64 12.24 20.91
C GLU A 16 -17.47 11.12 20.27
N VAL A 17 -18.45 11.45 19.41
CA VAL A 17 -19.25 10.47 18.69
C VAL A 17 -18.37 9.68 17.73
N LEU A 18 -17.56 10.39 16.93
CA LEU A 18 -16.62 9.74 15.98
C LEU A 18 -15.56 8.91 16.72
N ARG A 19 -15.10 9.33 17.89
CA ARG A 19 -14.18 8.54 18.72
C ARG A 19 -14.83 7.24 19.19
N ARG A 20 -16.08 7.31 19.63
CA ARG A 20 -16.82 6.15 20.08
C ARG A 20 -17.09 5.18 18.94
N GLU A 21 -17.54 5.68 17.78
CA GLU A 21 -17.72 4.86 16.58
C GLU A 21 -16.44 4.12 16.17
N ARG A 22 -15.27 4.75 16.31
CA ARG A 22 -13.99 4.08 16.04
C ARG A 22 -13.74 2.92 17.02
N ILE A 23 -13.97 3.16 18.32
CA ILE A 23 -13.78 2.14 19.37
C ILE A 23 -14.76 0.97 19.15
N ASP A 24 -16.02 1.25 18.85
CA ASP A 24 -17.05 0.24 18.60
C ASP A 24 -16.71 -0.63 17.38
N ARG A 25 -15.91 -0.10 16.45
CA ARG A 25 -15.35 -0.83 15.29
C ARG A 25 -14.02 -1.52 15.58
N GLY A 26 -13.58 -1.59 16.83
CA GLY A 26 -12.31 -2.20 17.23
C GLY A 26 -11.06 -1.38 16.84
N LEU A 27 -11.23 -0.09 16.52
CA LEU A 27 -10.12 0.79 16.14
C LEU A 27 -9.69 1.64 17.36
N PRO A 28 -8.41 2.06 17.42
CA PRO A 28 -7.97 3.04 18.42
C PRO A 28 -8.80 4.33 18.37
N SER A 29 -8.96 5.00 19.50
CA SER A 29 -9.73 6.25 19.61
C SER A 29 -9.22 7.36 18.67
N ASN A 30 -7.93 7.37 18.40
CA ASN A 30 -7.28 8.27 17.46
C ASN A 30 -6.49 7.47 16.41
N PRO A 31 -6.37 7.97 15.17
CA PRO A 31 -5.54 7.33 14.15
C PRO A 31 -4.05 7.45 14.48
N VAL A 32 -3.26 6.49 14.01
CA VAL A 32 -1.80 6.56 14.03
C VAL A 32 -1.34 7.84 13.33
N LYS A 33 -0.37 8.53 13.92
CA LYS A 33 0.19 9.75 13.35
C LYS A 33 1.46 9.44 12.57
N VAL A 34 1.53 9.93 11.33
CA VAL A 34 2.68 9.73 10.45
C VAL A 34 3.26 11.08 10.04
N THR A 35 4.58 11.21 10.06
CA THR A 35 5.28 12.40 9.55
C THR A 35 6.55 12.02 8.80
N LEU A 36 7.04 12.94 7.98
CA LEU A 36 8.23 12.81 7.14
C LEU A 36 9.24 13.87 7.51
N THR A 37 10.51 13.51 7.60
CA THR A 37 11.60 14.49 7.81
C THR A 37 12.89 14.04 7.17
N ALA A 38 13.55 14.94 6.43
CA ALA A 38 14.89 14.71 5.92
C ALA A 38 16.00 15.15 6.90
N SER A 39 15.69 16.04 7.82
CA SER A 39 16.69 16.70 8.69
C SER A 39 16.60 16.32 10.16
N CYS A 40 15.58 15.56 10.56
CA CYS A 40 15.27 15.23 11.95
C CYS A 40 15.18 16.43 12.92
N ARG A 41 14.98 17.65 12.40
CA ARG A 41 14.82 18.88 13.20
C ARG A 41 13.40 19.04 13.72
N LEU A 42 12.76 17.95 14.13
CA LEU A 42 11.45 17.97 14.77
C LEU A 42 11.67 17.98 16.29
N SER A 43 11.01 18.91 17.00
CA SER A 43 11.06 18.91 18.47
C SER A 43 10.24 17.76 19.04
N PRO A 44 10.82 16.91 19.91
CA PRO A 44 10.07 15.87 20.62
C PRO A 44 8.92 16.41 21.47
N GLU A 45 8.98 17.67 21.91
CA GLU A 45 7.96 18.37 22.69
C GLU A 45 6.81 18.90 21.83
N ALA A 46 6.89 18.77 20.50
CA ALA A 46 5.80 19.21 19.63
C ALA A 46 4.51 18.43 19.91
N ASN A 47 3.37 19.11 19.79
CA ASN A 47 2.05 18.51 19.99
C ASN A 47 1.79 17.22 19.18
N PHE A 48 2.48 17.07 18.06
CA PHE A 48 2.44 15.84 17.27
C PHE A 48 2.86 14.63 18.10
N PHE A 49 3.94 14.75 18.88
CA PHE A 49 4.50 13.66 19.67
C PHE A 49 3.86 13.56 21.07
N THR A 50 3.56 14.69 21.71
CA THR A 50 3.14 14.74 23.12
C THR A 50 1.65 14.51 23.34
N ARG A 51 0.80 14.77 22.32
CA ARG A 51 -0.65 14.62 22.45
C ARG A 51 -1.15 13.31 21.87
N GLY A 52 -2.05 12.67 22.67
CA GLY A 52 -2.65 11.38 22.37
C GLY A 52 -1.70 10.20 22.58
N ASP A 53 -2.29 9.06 22.84
CA ASP A 53 -1.64 7.79 23.19
C ASP A 53 -1.33 6.90 21.98
N GLN A 54 -1.88 7.25 20.80
CA GLN A 54 -1.67 6.49 19.56
C GLN A 54 -0.20 6.50 19.13
N GLU A 55 0.17 5.47 18.38
CA GLU A 55 1.51 5.38 17.79
C GLU A 55 1.83 6.61 16.92
N LYS A 56 3.09 7.01 16.94
CA LYS A 56 3.67 8.05 16.09
C LYS A 56 4.76 7.41 15.25
N ILE A 57 4.69 7.56 13.92
CA ILE A 57 5.65 7.00 12.97
C ILE A 57 6.36 8.16 12.27
N VAL A 58 7.68 8.07 12.18
CA VAL A 58 8.53 9.05 11.51
C VAL A 58 9.33 8.36 10.41
N PHE A 59 9.08 8.69 9.17
CA PHE A 59 9.97 8.31 8.07
C PHE A 59 11.06 9.35 7.91
N THR A 60 12.33 8.91 7.80
CA THR A 60 13.46 9.83 7.71
C THR A 60 14.58 9.31 6.82
N THR A 61 15.24 10.25 6.12
CA THR A 61 16.51 10.02 5.43
C THR A 61 17.71 10.42 6.29
N CYS A 62 17.46 10.94 7.50
CA CYS A 62 18.52 11.34 8.43
C CYS A 62 19.17 10.09 9.03
N PRO A 63 20.53 9.98 9.00
CA PRO A 63 21.23 8.81 9.55
C PRO A 63 21.05 8.67 11.06
N ASP A 64 20.99 9.80 11.78
CA ASP A 64 20.77 9.82 13.22
C ASP A 64 19.52 10.62 13.57
N PRO A 65 18.41 9.94 13.89
CA PRO A 65 17.17 10.59 14.30
C PRO A 65 17.20 11.11 15.74
N GLY A 66 18.25 10.83 16.53
CA GLY A 66 18.43 11.36 17.87
C GLY A 66 17.24 11.14 18.79
N PRO A 67 16.75 12.21 19.48
CA PRO A 67 15.67 12.12 20.48
C PRO A 67 14.32 11.63 19.92
N LEU A 68 14.10 11.66 18.59
CA LEU A 68 12.85 11.18 18.00
C LEU A 68 12.59 9.71 18.27
N ARG A 69 13.64 8.88 18.46
CA ARG A 69 13.52 7.46 18.83
C ARG A 69 12.81 7.23 20.17
N GLN A 70 12.79 8.24 21.05
CA GLN A 70 12.13 8.13 22.38
C GLN A 70 10.64 8.40 22.32
N VAL A 71 10.16 9.08 21.25
CA VAL A 71 8.77 9.56 21.15
C VAL A 71 8.02 9.01 19.95
N ALA A 72 8.70 8.24 19.06
CA ALA A 72 8.11 7.69 17.85
C ALA A 72 8.82 6.44 17.36
N THR A 73 8.11 5.60 16.61
CA THR A 73 8.69 4.56 15.75
C THR A 73 9.37 5.24 14.57
N VAL A 74 10.68 5.13 14.47
CA VAL A 74 11.46 5.76 13.40
C VAL A 74 11.80 4.75 12.33
N ILE A 75 11.41 5.04 11.09
CA ILE A 75 11.69 4.22 9.90
C ILE A 75 12.73 4.95 9.05
N PRO A 76 14.00 4.52 9.10
CA PRO A 76 15.05 5.09 8.26
C PRO A 76 14.91 4.60 6.83
N ALA A 77 15.22 5.45 5.86
CA ALA A 77 15.24 5.11 4.44
C ALA A 77 16.28 5.94 3.69
N ALA A 78 16.86 5.38 2.65
CA ALA A 78 17.75 6.15 1.75
C ALA A 78 16.97 7.23 1.00
N GLU A 79 15.70 6.92 0.64
CA GLU A 79 14.77 7.83 -0.01
C GLU A 79 13.36 7.59 0.55
N ILE A 80 12.60 8.66 0.79
CA ILE A 80 11.21 8.58 1.22
C ILE A 80 10.31 8.71 -0.02
N THR A 81 9.67 7.60 -0.40
CA THR A 81 8.71 7.52 -1.50
C THR A 81 7.31 7.22 -0.96
N ALA A 82 6.26 7.52 -1.74
CA ALA A 82 4.90 7.14 -1.36
C ALA A 82 4.75 5.61 -1.30
N ALA A 83 5.41 4.88 -2.21
CA ALA A 83 5.44 3.43 -2.21
C ALA A 83 6.03 2.85 -0.92
N LEU A 84 7.14 3.39 -0.42
CA LEU A 84 7.72 2.99 0.85
C LEU A 84 6.74 3.23 2.01
N ILE A 85 6.16 4.43 2.08
CA ILE A 85 5.23 4.79 3.15
C ILE A 85 4.04 3.83 3.17
N VAL A 86 3.38 3.63 2.03
CA VAL A 86 2.21 2.75 1.93
C VAL A 86 2.58 1.32 2.33
N THR A 87 3.66 0.77 1.77
CA THR A 87 4.10 -0.60 2.07
C THR A 87 4.40 -0.80 3.56
N GLU A 88 5.11 0.14 4.19
CA GLU A 88 5.45 0.04 5.61
C GLU A 88 4.23 0.19 6.53
N LEU A 89 3.25 1.01 6.15
CA LEU A 89 2.01 1.17 6.91
C LEU A 89 1.09 -0.05 6.74
N GLU A 90 0.99 -0.61 5.53
CA GLU A 90 0.21 -1.82 5.27
C GLU A 90 0.76 -3.05 6.03
N LYS A 91 2.09 -3.23 6.07
CA LYS A 91 2.74 -4.28 6.89
C LYS A 91 2.36 -4.18 8.39
N ARG A 92 1.97 -3.00 8.86
CA ARG A 92 1.47 -2.75 10.23
C ARG A 92 -0.05 -2.86 10.35
N GLY A 93 -0.75 -3.33 9.32
CA GLY A 93 -2.21 -3.44 9.32
C GLY A 93 -2.96 -2.11 9.18
N LEU A 94 -2.28 -1.03 8.77
CA LEU A 94 -2.89 0.28 8.55
C LEU A 94 -3.45 0.35 7.12
N ARG A 95 -4.75 0.12 6.96
CA ARG A 95 -5.44 -0.04 5.67
C ARG A 95 -5.86 1.26 5.00
N SER A 96 -5.83 2.37 5.70
CA SER A 96 -6.21 3.67 5.15
C SER A 96 -5.26 4.76 5.61
N LEU A 97 -4.87 5.62 4.69
CA LEU A 97 -3.98 6.74 4.94
C LEU A 97 -4.62 8.03 4.45
N LEU A 98 -4.84 8.97 5.39
CA LEU A 98 -5.19 10.34 5.04
C LEU A 98 -3.91 11.17 4.88
N VAL A 99 -3.64 11.62 3.65
CA VAL A 99 -2.49 12.46 3.35
C VAL A 99 -2.91 13.94 3.41
N GLU A 100 -2.52 14.61 4.48
CA GLU A 100 -2.70 16.05 4.67
C GLU A 100 -1.34 16.74 4.65
N GLY A 101 -0.70 16.80 3.51
CA GLY A 101 0.62 17.37 3.38
C GLY A 101 0.65 18.71 2.67
N GLY A 102 1.83 19.31 2.60
CA GLY A 102 2.12 20.37 1.64
C GLY A 102 2.14 19.81 0.22
N ALA A 103 2.17 20.72 -0.77
CA ALA A 103 2.15 20.36 -2.19
C ALA A 103 3.21 19.30 -2.59
N ALA A 104 4.37 19.26 -1.92
CA ALA A 104 5.42 18.29 -2.20
C ALA A 104 4.99 16.86 -1.83
N THR A 105 4.40 16.67 -0.64
CA THR A 105 3.91 15.36 -0.19
C THR A 105 2.76 14.88 -1.07
N LEU A 106 1.79 15.74 -1.36
CA LEU A 106 0.67 15.38 -2.23
C LEU A 106 1.16 15.00 -3.63
N ARG A 107 2.07 15.79 -4.22
CA ARG A 107 2.67 15.47 -5.53
C ARG A 107 3.35 14.10 -5.55
N MET A 108 4.05 13.72 -4.49
CA MET A 108 4.70 12.41 -4.37
C MET A 108 3.67 11.27 -4.52
N PHE A 109 2.53 11.34 -3.81
CA PHE A 109 1.49 10.31 -3.92
C PHE A 109 0.81 10.29 -5.29
N PHE A 110 0.54 11.44 -5.90
CA PHE A 110 -0.01 11.51 -7.26
C PHE A 110 0.98 11.01 -8.32
N ALA A 111 2.26 11.36 -8.22
CA ALA A 111 3.29 10.94 -9.17
C ALA A 111 3.49 9.41 -9.19
N GLU A 112 3.29 8.76 -8.04
CA GLU A 112 3.41 7.31 -7.90
C GLU A 112 2.05 6.58 -8.07
N ASN A 113 0.97 7.30 -8.45
CA ASN A 113 -0.38 6.74 -8.65
C ASN A 113 -0.94 6.00 -7.41
N LEU A 114 -0.64 6.52 -6.21
CA LEU A 114 -1.04 5.94 -4.92
C LEU A 114 -2.15 6.76 -4.24
N VAL A 115 -3.04 7.36 -5.03
CA VAL A 115 -4.22 8.10 -4.55
C VAL A 115 -5.47 7.38 -5.02
N ASP A 116 -6.31 6.94 -4.09
CA ASP A 116 -7.59 6.29 -4.40
C ASP A 116 -8.74 7.30 -4.41
N THR A 117 -8.70 8.25 -3.47
CA THR A 117 -9.72 9.29 -3.33
C THR A 117 -9.05 10.63 -3.07
N PHE A 118 -9.51 11.68 -3.74
CA PHE A 118 -9.06 13.05 -3.52
C PHE A 118 -10.22 13.94 -3.09
N ARG A 119 -10.07 14.63 -1.94
CA ARG A 119 -11.04 15.60 -1.44
C ARG A 119 -10.48 17.01 -1.57
N LEU A 120 -11.15 17.85 -2.35
CA LEU A 120 -10.79 19.24 -2.58
C LEU A 120 -11.79 20.17 -1.87
N ALA A 121 -11.31 20.86 -0.82
CA ALA A 121 -12.08 21.88 -0.12
C ALA A 121 -11.71 23.28 -0.65
N VAL A 122 -12.69 24.01 -1.13
CA VAL A 122 -12.54 25.38 -1.64
C VAL A 122 -13.42 26.33 -0.83
N ASN A 123 -12.78 27.34 -0.23
CA ASN A 123 -13.51 28.45 0.40
C ASN A 123 -13.66 29.57 -0.62
N PRO A 124 -14.88 29.83 -1.14
CA PRO A 124 -15.10 30.86 -2.17
C PRO A 124 -14.95 32.29 -1.63
N ALA A 125 -15.07 32.46 -0.30
CA ALA A 125 -14.98 33.78 0.35
C ALA A 125 -13.52 34.21 0.63
N VAL A 126 -12.55 33.31 0.52
CA VAL A 126 -11.15 33.58 0.84
C VAL A 126 -10.30 33.52 -0.43
N LYS A 127 -9.72 34.66 -0.82
CA LYS A 127 -8.73 34.73 -1.89
C LYS A 127 -7.33 34.71 -1.29
N VAL A 128 -6.54 33.68 -1.60
CA VAL A 128 -5.12 33.62 -1.27
C VAL A 128 -4.33 34.14 -2.46
N GLY A 129 -3.77 35.33 -2.34
CA GLY A 129 -3.17 36.07 -3.45
C GLY A 129 -1.65 35.99 -3.55
N ASP A 130 -0.94 35.16 -2.75
CA ASP A 130 0.52 35.04 -2.87
C ASP A 130 0.88 34.15 -4.08
N PRO A 131 1.45 34.72 -5.16
CA PRO A 131 1.86 33.93 -6.35
C PRO A 131 2.99 32.95 -6.04
N ARG A 132 3.69 33.11 -4.91
CA ARG A 132 4.77 32.21 -4.45
C ARG A 132 4.25 31.08 -3.58
N ALA A 133 2.96 31.04 -3.27
CA ALA A 133 2.38 29.95 -2.53
C ALA A 133 2.55 28.62 -3.31
N PRO A 134 3.01 27.55 -2.67
CA PRO A 134 3.11 26.25 -3.32
C PRO A 134 1.75 25.82 -3.86
N ARG A 135 1.68 25.51 -5.13
CA ARG A 135 0.47 25.03 -5.79
C ARG A 135 0.59 23.53 -6.04
N LEU A 136 -0.49 22.81 -5.84
CA LEU A 136 -0.60 21.43 -6.26
C LEU A 136 -1.16 21.44 -7.70
N GLU A 137 -0.32 21.05 -8.64
CA GLU A 137 -0.75 20.77 -10.01
C GLU A 137 -1.15 19.29 -10.08
N ILE A 138 -2.42 19.05 -10.25
CA ILE A 138 -2.99 17.71 -10.45
C ILE A 138 -3.30 17.61 -11.94
N GLY A 139 -2.85 16.55 -12.59
CA GLY A 139 -3.15 16.29 -14.00
C GLY A 139 -4.67 16.35 -14.24
N SER A 140 -5.10 17.00 -15.30
CA SER A 140 -6.53 17.23 -15.62
C SER A 140 -7.33 15.93 -15.65
N GLY A 141 -6.71 14.79 -15.94
CA GLY A 141 -7.36 13.48 -15.94
C GLY A 141 -7.90 13.02 -14.59
N TYR A 142 -7.33 13.49 -13.49
CA TYR A 142 -7.76 13.09 -12.15
C TYR A 142 -9.01 13.80 -11.64
N LEU A 143 -9.38 14.93 -12.21
CA LEU A 143 -10.46 15.80 -11.73
C LEU A 143 -11.66 15.86 -12.69
N GLN A 144 -11.79 14.91 -13.60
CA GLN A 144 -12.81 14.96 -14.67
C GLN A 144 -14.23 14.70 -14.16
N THR A 145 -14.40 13.77 -13.22
CA THR A 145 -15.74 13.39 -12.74
C THR A 145 -15.79 13.42 -11.22
N PRO A 146 -16.46 14.41 -10.61
CA PRO A 146 -16.71 14.42 -9.19
C PRO A 146 -17.59 13.23 -8.78
N HIS A 147 -17.20 12.51 -7.74
CA HIS A 147 -18.01 11.48 -7.12
C HIS A 147 -19.15 12.10 -6.28
N SER A 148 -18.81 13.15 -5.51
CA SER A 148 -19.78 13.90 -4.71
C SER A 148 -19.32 15.34 -4.49
N THR A 149 -20.27 16.22 -4.19
CA THR A 149 -19.98 17.60 -3.76
C THR A 149 -20.89 17.95 -2.58
N GLU A 150 -20.31 18.47 -1.51
CA GLU A 150 -21.01 18.86 -0.29
C GLU A 150 -20.59 20.28 0.15
N SER A 151 -21.42 20.93 0.96
CA SER A 151 -21.08 22.18 1.61
C SER A 151 -20.80 21.94 3.07
N LEU A 152 -19.61 22.31 3.54
CA LEU A 152 -19.17 22.13 4.91
C LEU A 152 -18.58 23.43 5.47
N GLY A 153 -19.23 24.07 6.44
CA GLY A 153 -18.74 25.28 7.07
C GLY A 153 -18.45 26.43 6.08
N GLY A 154 -19.28 26.59 5.05
CA GLY A 154 -19.11 27.61 4.01
C GLY A 154 -18.08 27.25 2.93
N MET A 155 -17.45 26.08 3.02
CA MET A 155 -16.56 25.54 2.00
C MET A 155 -17.34 24.59 1.08
N ARG A 156 -16.98 24.60 -0.19
CA ARG A 156 -17.38 23.55 -1.13
C ARG A 156 -16.34 22.45 -1.09
N VAL A 157 -16.76 21.24 -0.69
CA VAL A 157 -15.90 20.06 -0.64
C VAL A 157 -16.31 19.12 -1.77
N THR A 158 -15.41 18.88 -2.71
CA THR A 158 -15.61 17.97 -3.83
C THR A 158 -14.74 16.75 -3.64
N THR A 159 -15.35 15.56 -3.73
CA THR A 159 -14.68 14.27 -3.64
C THR A 159 -14.55 13.66 -5.04
N TYR A 160 -13.35 13.23 -5.38
CA TYR A 160 -13.04 12.55 -6.64
C TYR A 160 -12.60 11.12 -6.30
N ALA A 161 -13.25 10.12 -6.89
CA ALA A 161 -12.76 8.75 -6.89
C ALA A 161 -11.72 8.62 -8.02
N ILE A 162 -10.47 8.41 -7.65
CA ILE A 162 -9.35 8.34 -8.60
C ILE A 162 -9.23 6.94 -9.18
N LYS A 163 -9.43 5.92 -8.34
CA LYS A 163 -9.41 4.51 -8.75
C LYS A 163 -10.81 3.91 -8.68
N PRO A 164 -11.14 2.96 -9.57
CA PRO A 164 -12.39 2.22 -9.50
C PRO A 164 -12.41 1.31 -8.25
N ASP A 165 -13.60 1.12 -7.67
CA ASP A 165 -13.81 0.09 -6.66
C ASP A 165 -13.84 -1.29 -7.32
N ARG A 166 -12.87 -2.14 -6.96
CA ARG A 166 -12.72 -3.52 -7.44
C ARG A 166 -12.82 -4.55 -6.32
N THR A 167 -13.24 -4.15 -5.14
CA THR A 167 -13.19 -4.99 -3.94
C THR A 167 -13.83 -6.36 -4.13
N ALA A 168 -15.00 -6.42 -4.77
CA ALA A 168 -15.72 -7.69 -4.99
C ALA A 168 -15.01 -8.59 -6.02
N GLU A 169 -14.49 -8.01 -7.10
CA GLU A 169 -13.74 -8.72 -8.14
C GLU A 169 -12.43 -9.25 -7.58
N ASP A 170 -11.68 -8.40 -6.86
CA ASP A 170 -10.42 -8.76 -6.23
C ASP A 170 -10.57 -9.90 -5.25
N ARG A 171 -11.57 -9.81 -4.38
CA ARG A 171 -11.86 -10.87 -3.39
C ARG A 171 -12.18 -12.19 -4.07
N ARG A 172 -12.93 -12.18 -5.17
CA ARG A 172 -13.26 -13.39 -5.93
C ARG A 172 -12.01 -14.10 -6.47
N TYR A 173 -11.15 -13.36 -7.18
CA TYR A 173 -9.95 -13.95 -7.78
C TYR A 173 -8.87 -14.27 -6.74
N LEU A 174 -8.79 -13.48 -5.67
CA LEU A 174 -7.87 -13.77 -4.57
C LEU A 174 -8.29 -15.04 -3.83
N GLN A 175 -9.61 -15.26 -3.61
CA GLN A 175 -10.11 -16.53 -3.05
C GLN A 175 -9.76 -17.71 -3.96
N MET A 176 -9.88 -17.57 -5.29
CA MET A 176 -9.43 -18.61 -6.23
C MET A 176 -7.94 -18.91 -6.09
N ALA A 177 -7.09 -17.88 -5.91
CA ALA A 177 -5.64 -18.07 -5.69
C ALA A 177 -5.39 -18.82 -4.36
N ILE A 178 -6.11 -18.48 -3.29
CA ILE A 178 -6.04 -19.20 -2.02
C ILE A 178 -6.48 -20.65 -2.16
N ASP A 179 -7.52 -20.92 -2.94
CA ASP A 179 -7.99 -22.30 -3.18
C ASP A 179 -6.97 -23.10 -4.02
N GLU A 180 -6.31 -22.48 -5.00
CA GLU A 180 -5.19 -23.08 -5.73
C GLU A 180 -4.03 -23.47 -4.79
N SER A 181 -3.69 -22.63 -3.78
CA SER A 181 -2.60 -22.92 -2.84
C SER A 181 -2.81 -24.23 -2.04
N ARG A 182 -4.06 -24.67 -1.87
CA ARG A 182 -4.41 -25.93 -1.17
C ARG A 182 -3.97 -27.19 -1.94
N LYS A 183 -3.64 -27.06 -3.22
CA LYS A 183 -3.13 -28.17 -4.05
C LYS A 183 -1.66 -28.45 -3.82
N CYS A 184 -0.94 -27.50 -3.22
CA CYS A 184 0.48 -27.62 -2.91
C CYS A 184 0.69 -28.68 -1.82
N THR A 185 1.70 -29.53 -1.99
CA THR A 185 2.14 -30.43 -0.92
C THR A 185 3.00 -29.64 0.09
N PRO A 186 2.62 -29.60 1.38
CA PRO A 186 3.37 -28.87 2.38
C PRO A 186 4.85 -29.31 2.47
N SER A 187 5.75 -28.35 2.61
CA SER A 187 7.19 -28.54 2.75
C SER A 187 7.73 -27.62 3.83
N THR A 188 8.72 -28.05 4.59
CA THR A 188 9.37 -27.21 5.62
C THR A 188 10.24 -26.09 5.05
N SER A 189 10.48 -26.08 3.73
CA SER A 189 11.37 -25.12 3.04
C SER A 189 10.62 -24.14 2.13
N SER A 190 9.30 -24.24 2.00
CA SER A 190 8.52 -23.40 1.11
C SER A 190 7.08 -23.19 1.56
N TYR A 191 6.55 -22.01 1.32
CA TYR A 191 5.13 -21.74 1.51
C TYR A 191 4.29 -22.39 0.41
N CYS A 192 3.09 -22.82 0.77
CA CYS A 192 2.04 -23.19 -0.15
C CYS A 192 1.34 -21.91 -0.64
N VAL A 193 1.67 -21.50 -1.83
CA VAL A 193 1.13 -20.30 -2.50
C VAL A 193 0.31 -20.73 -3.71
N GLY A 194 -0.73 -19.99 -4.01
CA GLY A 194 -1.49 -20.11 -5.26
C GLY A 194 -1.60 -18.77 -5.96
N ALA A 195 -1.64 -18.79 -7.27
CA ALA A 195 -1.74 -17.62 -8.11
C ALA A 195 -2.81 -17.77 -9.20
N VAL A 196 -3.44 -16.65 -9.53
CA VAL A 196 -4.42 -16.52 -10.62
C VAL A 196 -4.05 -15.31 -11.47
N ILE A 197 -3.90 -15.49 -12.75
CA ILE A 197 -3.73 -14.40 -13.73
C ILE A 197 -5.07 -14.18 -14.43
N VAL A 198 -5.48 -12.91 -14.51
CA VAL A 198 -6.61 -12.48 -15.32
C VAL A 198 -6.08 -11.50 -16.37
N THR A 199 -6.17 -11.91 -17.62
CA THR A 199 -5.67 -11.13 -18.76
C THR A 199 -6.62 -10.00 -19.13
N THR A 200 -6.19 -9.09 -19.97
CA THR A 200 -7.02 -7.97 -20.46
C THR A 200 -8.24 -8.45 -21.26
N ASP A 201 -8.15 -9.62 -21.89
CA ASP A 201 -9.24 -10.30 -22.61
C ASP A 201 -9.98 -11.34 -21.73
N GLN A 202 -9.85 -11.25 -20.40
CA GLN A 202 -10.55 -12.04 -19.38
C GLN A 202 -10.24 -13.56 -19.40
N LYS A 203 -9.14 -13.99 -19.99
CA LYS A 203 -8.64 -15.35 -19.82
C LYS A 203 -8.02 -15.53 -18.44
N ILE A 204 -8.17 -16.73 -17.88
CA ILE A 204 -7.72 -17.06 -16.54
C ILE A 204 -6.66 -18.18 -16.63
N PHE A 205 -5.53 -17.96 -15.93
CA PHE A 205 -4.48 -18.96 -15.74
C PHE A 205 -4.18 -19.07 -14.25
N THR A 206 -4.01 -20.31 -13.78
CA THR A 206 -3.77 -20.58 -12.36
C THR A 206 -2.46 -21.32 -12.18
N GLY A 207 -1.85 -21.18 -11.02
CA GLY A 207 -0.66 -21.92 -10.63
C GLY A 207 -0.59 -22.08 -9.12
N TYR A 208 0.14 -23.09 -8.66
CA TYR A 208 0.46 -23.27 -7.24
C TYR A 208 1.91 -23.70 -7.07
N THR A 209 2.45 -23.49 -5.88
CA THR A 209 3.86 -23.80 -5.57
C THR A 209 4.18 -25.26 -5.90
N HIS A 210 5.25 -25.48 -6.65
CA HIS A 210 5.78 -26.79 -7.08
C HIS A 210 4.81 -27.61 -7.94
N GLU A 211 3.98 -26.96 -8.76
CA GLU A 211 3.00 -27.64 -9.60
C GLU A 211 3.67 -28.53 -10.68
N THR A 212 4.64 -27.99 -11.42
CA THR A 212 5.33 -28.72 -12.49
C THR A 212 6.81 -28.91 -12.22
N SER A 213 7.42 -28.09 -11.34
CA SER A 213 8.82 -28.15 -10.96
C SER A 213 9.02 -27.88 -9.47
N PRO A 214 9.94 -28.57 -8.79
CA PRO A 214 10.21 -28.38 -7.38
C PRO A 214 10.80 -26.97 -7.04
N THR A 215 11.14 -26.18 -8.03
CA THR A 215 11.69 -24.82 -7.86
C THR A 215 10.69 -23.73 -8.26
N HIS A 216 9.59 -24.08 -8.91
CA HIS A 216 8.63 -23.10 -9.39
C HIS A 216 7.71 -22.58 -8.28
N HIS A 217 7.57 -21.27 -8.21
CA HIS A 217 6.55 -20.60 -7.41
C HIS A 217 5.22 -20.50 -8.18
N ALA A 218 4.14 -20.26 -7.46
CA ALA A 218 2.79 -20.21 -8.03
C ALA A 218 2.64 -19.20 -9.17
N GLU A 219 3.20 -18.02 -9.01
CA GLU A 219 3.17 -16.96 -10.02
C GLU A 219 3.89 -17.39 -11.30
N GLN A 220 5.04 -18.06 -11.17
CA GLN A 220 5.80 -18.58 -12.30
C GLN A 220 5.02 -19.66 -13.04
N GLU A 221 4.37 -20.58 -12.33
CA GLU A 221 3.52 -21.61 -12.93
C GLU A 221 2.37 -21.00 -13.74
N ALA A 222 1.68 -20.02 -13.17
CA ALA A 222 0.60 -19.32 -13.88
C ALA A 222 1.10 -18.56 -15.13
N ILE A 223 2.25 -17.89 -15.02
CA ILE A 223 2.91 -17.18 -16.13
C ILE A 223 3.29 -18.18 -17.24
N LEU A 224 3.96 -19.27 -16.92
CA LEU A 224 4.39 -20.28 -17.89
C LEU A 224 3.21 -20.88 -18.65
N LYS A 225 2.09 -21.16 -17.98
CA LYS A 225 0.86 -21.66 -18.64
C LYS A 225 0.27 -20.64 -19.61
N ALA A 226 0.23 -19.37 -19.24
CA ALA A 226 -0.27 -18.32 -20.11
C ALA A 226 0.62 -18.15 -21.36
N LEU A 227 1.93 -18.15 -21.18
CA LEU A 227 2.90 -18.08 -22.28
C LEU A 227 2.81 -19.31 -23.19
N ALA A 228 2.68 -20.51 -22.64
CA ALA A 228 2.48 -21.74 -23.42
C ALA A 228 1.18 -21.71 -24.24
N ALA A 229 0.16 -21.00 -23.77
CA ALA A 229 -1.07 -20.77 -24.52
C ALA A 229 -0.97 -19.62 -25.54
N GLY A 230 0.20 -19.01 -25.71
CA GLY A 230 0.43 -17.90 -26.65
C GLY A 230 -0.27 -16.59 -26.23
N VAL A 231 -0.52 -16.39 -24.93
CA VAL A 231 -1.24 -15.23 -24.42
C VAL A 231 -0.26 -14.15 -23.96
N GLU A 232 -0.53 -12.90 -24.36
CA GLU A 232 0.21 -11.73 -23.90
C GLU A 232 -0.24 -11.34 -22.48
N LEU A 233 0.73 -11.09 -21.59
CA LEU A 233 0.49 -10.75 -20.19
C LEU A 233 0.52 -9.25 -19.89
N ARG A 234 0.94 -8.43 -20.86
CA ARG A 234 0.96 -6.97 -20.73
C ARG A 234 -0.41 -6.44 -20.27
N GLY A 235 -0.41 -5.70 -19.19
CA GLY A 235 -1.63 -5.10 -18.65
C GLY A 235 -2.54 -6.05 -17.87
N ALA A 236 -2.18 -7.34 -17.74
CA ALA A 236 -2.92 -8.31 -16.93
C ALA A 236 -2.88 -7.97 -15.43
N THR A 237 -3.78 -8.59 -14.67
CA THR A 237 -3.75 -8.59 -13.21
C THR A 237 -3.36 -9.98 -12.71
N ILE A 238 -2.47 -10.04 -11.74
CA ILE A 238 -2.14 -11.28 -11.03
C ILE A 238 -2.60 -11.20 -9.57
N TYR A 239 -3.27 -12.24 -9.13
CA TYR A 239 -3.71 -12.46 -7.76
C TYR A 239 -2.85 -13.56 -7.16
N SER A 240 -2.23 -13.31 -6.02
CA SER A 240 -1.41 -14.29 -5.31
C SER A 240 -1.87 -14.40 -3.86
N SER A 241 -1.89 -15.61 -3.30
CA SER A 241 -2.27 -15.78 -1.90
C SER A 241 -1.29 -15.10 -0.93
N MET A 242 -0.02 -14.95 -1.32
CA MET A 242 1.02 -14.23 -0.58
C MET A 242 1.72 -13.20 -1.46
N GLU A 243 2.47 -12.29 -0.82
CA GLU A 243 3.31 -11.32 -1.49
C GLU A 243 4.27 -12.01 -2.48
N PRO A 244 4.32 -11.64 -3.77
CA PRO A 244 5.31 -12.16 -4.70
C PRO A 244 6.73 -11.89 -4.22
N CYS A 245 7.57 -12.92 -4.15
CA CYS A 245 8.93 -12.81 -3.63
C CYS A 245 9.77 -11.78 -4.40
N SER A 246 10.68 -11.08 -3.67
CA SER A 246 11.66 -10.16 -4.24
C SER A 246 13.01 -10.81 -4.53
N GLU A 247 13.29 -11.92 -3.85
CA GLU A 247 14.52 -12.70 -3.98
C GLU A 247 14.20 -14.18 -3.83
N ARG A 248 14.94 -15.04 -4.52
CA ARG A 248 14.93 -16.48 -4.31
C ARG A 248 16.24 -17.10 -4.78
N LYS A 249 16.62 -18.21 -4.15
CA LYS A 249 17.88 -18.93 -4.48
C LYS A 249 17.68 -20.00 -5.55
N SER A 250 16.44 -20.45 -5.75
CA SER A 250 16.12 -21.60 -6.61
C SER A 250 16.06 -21.26 -8.10
N GLU A 251 15.89 -20.00 -8.44
CA GLU A 251 15.74 -19.52 -9.83
C GLU A 251 16.44 -18.17 -10.00
N PRO A 252 16.88 -17.82 -11.23
CA PRO A 252 17.62 -16.58 -11.47
C PRO A 252 16.75 -15.31 -11.34
N GLU A 253 15.43 -15.42 -11.48
CA GLU A 253 14.49 -14.30 -11.36
C GLU A 253 13.47 -14.56 -10.25
N SER A 254 13.19 -13.54 -9.46
CA SER A 254 12.12 -13.55 -8.47
C SER A 254 10.73 -13.41 -9.12
N CYS A 255 9.66 -13.71 -8.36
CA CYS A 255 8.30 -13.53 -8.87
C CYS A 255 8.00 -12.06 -9.19
N SER A 256 8.49 -11.10 -8.38
CA SER A 256 8.32 -9.68 -8.67
C SER A 256 9.03 -9.24 -9.96
N GLU A 257 10.23 -9.78 -10.25
CA GLU A 257 10.94 -9.50 -11.50
C GLU A 257 10.22 -10.09 -12.72
N LEU A 258 9.69 -11.32 -12.61
CA LEU A 258 8.87 -11.94 -13.67
C LEU A 258 7.63 -11.08 -13.96
N ILE A 259 6.94 -10.61 -12.94
CA ILE A 259 5.75 -9.76 -13.06
C ILE A 259 6.12 -8.42 -13.73
N ILE A 260 7.23 -7.80 -13.34
CA ILE A 260 7.73 -6.56 -13.95
C ILE A 260 8.09 -6.78 -15.44
N ARG A 261 8.85 -7.84 -15.73
CA ARG A 261 9.30 -8.16 -17.09
C ARG A 261 8.14 -8.38 -18.04
N HIS A 262 7.06 -9.01 -17.59
CA HIS A 262 5.87 -9.25 -18.40
C HIS A 262 4.87 -8.08 -18.37
N GLU A 263 5.25 -6.93 -17.79
CA GLU A 263 4.49 -5.68 -17.79
C GLU A 263 3.06 -5.82 -17.27
N PHE A 264 2.88 -6.59 -16.20
CA PHE A 264 1.60 -6.64 -15.50
C PHE A 264 1.21 -5.24 -15.03
N ARG A 265 -0.07 -4.92 -15.10
CA ARG A 265 -0.59 -3.65 -14.61
C ARG A 265 -0.82 -3.68 -13.10
N ARG A 266 -1.19 -4.85 -12.56
CA ARG A 266 -1.68 -4.93 -11.18
C ARG A 266 -1.35 -6.26 -10.52
N VAL A 267 -1.08 -6.18 -9.22
CA VAL A 267 -0.90 -7.33 -8.32
C VAL A 267 -1.83 -7.18 -7.13
N VAL A 268 -2.51 -8.26 -6.76
CA VAL A 268 -3.36 -8.33 -5.55
C VAL A 268 -2.92 -9.52 -4.71
N PHE A 269 -2.73 -9.34 -3.40
CA PHE A 269 -2.40 -10.46 -2.52
C PHE A 269 -3.04 -10.33 -1.13
N ALA A 270 -3.10 -11.44 -0.37
CA ALA A 270 -3.77 -11.49 0.92
C ALA A 270 -2.83 -11.31 2.11
N LEU A 271 -1.58 -11.75 2.01
CA LEU A 271 -0.65 -11.79 3.13
C LEU A 271 0.74 -11.35 2.67
N TYR A 272 1.34 -10.41 3.39
CA TYR A 272 2.77 -10.13 3.25
C TYR A 272 3.58 -11.37 3.63
N GLU A 273 4.65 -11.64 2.88
CA GLU A 273 5.54 -12.74 3.22
C GLU A 273 6.19 -12.46 4.59
N PRO A 274 6.04 -13.37 5.58
CA PRO A 274 6.72 -13.22 6.86
C PRO A 274 8.24 -13.33 6.69
N ASP A 275 9.02 -12.63 7.52
CA ASP A 275 10.50 -12.60 7.49
C ASP A 275 11.14 -13.93 7.96
N CYS A 276 10.57 -15.09 7.59
CA CYS A 276 11.09 -16.40 7.98
C CYS A 276 12.23 -16.89 7.10
N PHE A 277 12.12 -16.64 5.78
CA PHE A 277 13.11 -17.11 4.80
C PHE A 277 13.94 -15.97 4.22
N VAL A 278 13.30 -14.84 3.90
CA VAL A 278 13.90 -13.62 3.35
C VAL A 278 13.13 -12.40 3.85
N CYS A 279 13.79 -11.25 3.93
CA CYS A 279 13.10 -9.98 4.12
C CYS A 279 12.46 -9.56 2.79
N CYS A 280 11.23 -9.99 2.56
CA CYS A 280 10.55 -9.76 1.28
C CYS A 280 10.20 -8.28 1.08
N GLN A 281 10.55 -7.76 -0.10
CA GLN A 281 10.26 -6.42 -0.57
C GLN A 281 9.52 -6.43 -1.93
N GLY A 282 8.82 -7.51 -2.23
CA GLY A 282 8.14 -7.70 -3.51
C GLY A 282 7.14 -6.59 -3.82
N ALA A 283 6.28 -6.26 -2.87
CA ALA A 283 5.30 -5.18 -3.01
C ALA A 283 5.96 -3.81 -3.24
N LEU A 284 7.04 -3.52 -2.50
CA LEU A 284 7.78 -2.26 -2.68
C LEU A 284 8.45 -2.20 -4.05
N ASN A 285 9.06 -3.30 -4.51
CA ASN A 285 9.70 -3.40 -5.81
C ASN A 285 8.67 -3.20 -6.95
N LEU A 286 7.52 -3.86 -6.87
CA LEU A 286 6.43 -3.72 -7.84
C LEU A 286 5.92 -2.27 -7.91
N ARG A 287 5.69 -1.61 -6.76
CA ARG A 287 5.26 -0.21 -6.71
C ARG A 287 6.28 0.76 -7.31
N ARG A 288 7.59 0.52 -7.07
CA ARG A 288 8.68 1.31 -7.68
C ARG A 288 8.67 1.23 -9.21
N HIS A 289 8.22 0.10 -9.75
CA HIS A 289 8.03 -0.10 -11.20
C HIS A 289 6.62 0.30 -11.70
N ARG A 290 5.87 1.08 -10.88
CA ARG A 290 4.53 1.60 -11.19
C ARG A 290 3.47 0.53 -11.42
N ILE A 291 3.67 -0.66 -10.90
CA ILE A 291 2.66 -1.70 -10.85
C ILE A 291 1.73 -1.40 -9.67
N GLU A 292 0.43 -1.39 -9.93
CA GLU A 292 -0.56 -1.19 -8.87
C GLU A 292 -0.56 -2.41 -7.94
N VAL A 293 -0.38 -2.20 -6.63
CA VAL A 293 -0.40 -3.27 -5.63
C VAL A 293 -1.53 -3.01 -4.65
N SER A 294 -2.41 -3.99 -4.50
CA SER A 294 -3.50 -4.00 -3.51
C SER A 294 -3.35 -5.18 -2.55
N VAL A 295 -3.70 -4.98 -1.29
CA VAL A 295 -3.66 -6.02 -0.26
C VAL A 295 -5.05 -6.19 0.35
N ASP A 296 -5.62 -7.39 0.26
CA ASP A 296 -6.83 -7.75 0.99
C ASP A 296 -6.50 -8.73 2.12
N ASP A 297 -6.03 -8.20 3.23
CA ASP A 297 -5.66 -8.96 4.43
C ASP A 297 -6.85 -9.57 5.18
N THR A 298 -8.09 -9.29 4.78
CA THR A 298 -9.28 -9.96 5.34
C THR A 298 -9.30 -11.46 5.06
N LEU A 299 -8.52 -11.91 4.08
CA LEU A 299 -8.33 -13.32 3.72
C LEU A 299 -7.03 -13.93 4.28
N SER A 300 -6.21 -13.13 4.97
CA SER A 300 -4.88 -13.55 5.44
C SER A 300 -4.89 -14.75 6.38
N ASP A 301 -5.94 -14.91 7.22
CA ASP A 301 -6.05 -16.03 8.15
C ASP A 301 -6.20 -17.39 7.43
N GLN A 302 -6.84 -17.40 6.26
CA GLN A 302 -6.90 -18.62 5.44
C GLN A 302 -5.50 -19.00 4.92
N VAL A 303 -4.71 -18.02 4.50
CA VAL A 303 -3.34 -18.22 4.01
C VAL A 303 -2.44 -18.71 5.14
N ARG A 304 -2.55 -18.11 6.34
CA ARG A 304 -1.82 -18.58 7.53
C ARG A 304 -2.18 -20.01 7.90
N ALA A 305 -3.47 -20.38 7.87
CA ALA A 305 -3.91 -21.74 8.18
C ALA A 305 -3.35 -22.77 7.19
N ILE A 306 -3.29 -22.45 5.88
CA ILE A 306 -2.70 -23.31 4.86
C ILE A 306 -1.19 -23.50 5.11
N ASN A 307 -0.52 -22.47 5.59
CA ASN A 307 0.93 -22.44 5.81
C ASN A 307 1.34 -22.72 7.28
N ALA A 308 0.44 -23.24 8.11
CA ALA A 308 0.73 -23.55 9.52
C ALA A 308 1.85 -24.59 9.72
N HIS A 309 2.24 -25.31 8.68
CA HIS A 309 3.38 -26.25 8.68
C HIS A 309 4.74 -25.56 8.69
N ILE A 310 4.82 -24.26 8.32
CA ILE A 310 5.99 -23.42 8.52
C ILE A 310 5.91 -22.88 9.95
N GLY A 311 6.72 -23.43 10.88
CA GLY A 311 6.74 -22.96 12.26
C GLY A 311 7.15 -21.47 12.33
N HIS A 312 6.34 -20.68 13.03
CA HIS A 312 6.65 -19.28 13.36
C HIS A 312 7.39 -19.19 14.68
#